data_2fbd9f75f3e5095820f8900fc328866d
#
_entry.id   2fbd9f75f3e5095820f8900fc328866d
#
_cell.length_a   1.000
_cell.length_b   1.000
_cell.length_c   1.000
_cell.angle_alpha   90.00
_cell.angle_beta   90.00
_cell.angle_gamma   90.00
#
_symmetry.space_group_name_H-M   'P 1'
#
loop_
_entity.id
_entity.type
_entity.pdbx_description
1 polymer ?
#
loop_
_entity_poly.entity_id
_entity_poly.type
_entity_poly.pdbx_seq_one_letter_code
_entity_poly.pdbx_strand_id
1 'polypeptide(L)'
;MDIDIVRDRATSFCGALDAGDVEAATAYMSAELRGNLGEVLALMPLPTNESTVVSVESGGSGYNIVIRLLGETEEVELQTRWKDRDGEPTLIEASHLSRAERAAAEPTSEGGEGEPTGADG
;
A
#
# COMPACT_ATOMS: atom_id res chain seq x y z
N MET A 1 -5.49 -4.30 -21.42
CA MET A 1 -5.19 -4.82 -20.07
C MET A 1 -6.51 -4.91 -19.31
N ASP A 2 -6.74 -6.03 -18.67
CA ASP A 2 -7.99 -6.32 -17.98
C ASP A 2 -7.89 -5.86 -16.53
N ILE A 3 -8.99 -5.31 -16.00
CA ILE A 3 -9.00 -4.83 -14.61
C ILE A 3 -8.70 -5.96 -13.62
N ASP A 4 -9.16 -7.18 -13.91
CA ASP A 4 -8.90 -8.31 -13.02
C ASP A 4 -7.41 -8.67 -12.99
N ILE A 5 -6.73 -8.53 -14.13
CA ILE A 5 -5.29 -8.79 -14.20
C ILE A 5 -4.54 -7.76 -13.37
N VAL A 6 -4.94 -6.48 -13.46
CA VAL A 6 -4.29 -5.42 -12.69
C VAL A 6 -4.52 -5.64 -11.20
N ARG A 7 -5.76 -5.99 -10.82
CA ARG A 7 -6.06 -6.26 -9.42
C ARG A 7 -5.23 -7.43 -8.88
N ASP A 8 -5.09 -8.49 -9.67
CA ASP A 8 -4.30 -9.65 -9.26
C ASP A 8 -2.83 -9.27 -9.06
N ARG A 9 -2.30 -8.43 -9.96
CA ARG A 9 -0.92 -7.98 -9.82
C ARG A 9 -0.75 -7.15 -8.55
N ALA A 10 -1.68 -6.25 -8.27
CA ALA A 10 -1.62 -5.43 -7.08
C ALA A 10 -1.74 -6.28 -5.82
N THR A 11 -2.58 -7.32 -5.85
CA THR A 11 -2.71 -8.24 -4.73
C THR A 11 -1.42 -9.00 -4.49
N SER A 12 -0.75 -9.42 -5.56
CA SER A 12 0.54 -10.10 -5.44
C SER A 12 1.61 -9.17 -4.89
N PHE A 13 1.58 -7.92 -5.31
CA PHE A 13 2.49 -6.91 -4.77
C PHE A 13 2.29 -6.75 -3.26
N CYS A 14 1.03 -6.69 -2.82
CA CYS A 14 0.71 -6.63 -1.40
C CYS A 14 1.24 -7.85 -0.67
N GLY A 15 1.08 -9.03 -1.25
CA GLY A 15 1.59 -10.27 -0.65
C GLY A 15 3.09 -10.25 -0.47
N ALA A 16 3.81 -9.68 -1.43
CA ALA A 16 5.26 -9.56 -1.32
C ALA A 16 5.64 -8.64 -0.15
N LEU A 17 4.91 -7.53 0.01
CA LEU A 17 5.17 -6.61 1.13
C LEU A 17 4.93 -7.30 2.47
N ASP A 18 3.82 -8.05 2.58
CA ASP A 18 3.48 -8.74 3.82
C ASP A 18 4.47 -9.84 4.15
N ALA A 19 5.06 -10.46 3.12
CA ALA A 19 6.07 -11.48 3.31
C ALA A 19 7.43 -10.90 3.66
N GLY A 20 7.58 -9.57 3.60
CA GLY A 20 8.86 -8.93 3.82
C GLY A 20 9.81 -9.09 2.65
N ASP A 21 9.29 -9.48 1.49
CA ASP A 21 10.11 -9.74 0.30
C ASP A 21 10.14 -8.49 -0.58
N VAL A 22 10.98 -7.55 -0.18
CA VAL A 22 11.09 -6.27 -0.89
C VAL A 22 11.55 -6.48 -2.32
N GLU A 23 12.44 -7.43 -2.52
CA GLU A 23 12.96 -7.71 -3.86
C GLU A 23 11.83 -8.15 -4.79
N ALA A 24 10.96 -9.04 -4.33
CA ALA A 24 9.82 -9.47 -5.12
C ALA A 24 8.88 -8.30 -5.39
N ALA A 25 8.71 -7.42 -4.39
CA ALA A 25 7.85 -6.25 -4.56
C ALA A 25 8.40 -5.31 -5.64
N THR A 26 9.73 -5.13 -5.69
CA THR A 26 10.33 -4.24 -6.69
C THR A 26 10.16 -4.77 -8.10
N ALA A 27 9.94 -6.07 -8.28
CA ALA A 27 9.73 -6.65 -9.59
C ALA A 27 8.47 -6.12 -10.26
N TYR A 28 7.53 -5.59 -9.50
CA TYR A 28 6.30 -5.02 -10.05
C TYR A 28 6.45 -3.55 -10.44
N MET A 29 7.58 -2.93 -10.15
CA MET A 29 7.80 -1.51 -10.33
C MET A 29 8.48 -1.20 -11.65
N SER A 30 8.17 -0.01 -12.19
CA SER A 30 8.86 0.48 -13.39
C SER A 30 10.32 0.77 -13.06
N ALA A 31 11.13 0.90 -14.12
CA ALA A 31 12.53 1.24 -13.95
C ALA A 31 12.69 2.61 -13.25
N GLU A 32 11.82 3.55 -13.61
CA GLU A 32 11.86 4.88 -13.00
C GLU A 32 11.58 4.80 -11.51
N LEU A 33 10.59 3.99 -11.13
CA LEU A 33 10.23 3.88 -9.73
C LEU A 33 11.32 3.17 -8.95
N ARG A 34 11.94 2.14 -9.54
CA ARG A 34 13.07 1.45 -8.90
C ARG A 34 14.26 2.38 -8.71
N GLY A 35 14.41 3.37 -9.58
CA GLY A 35 15.46 4.38 -9.43
C GLY A 35 15.27 5.26 -8.21
N ASN A 36 14.05 5.30 -7.66
CA ASN A 36 13.73 6.08 -6.46
C ASN A 36 13.27 5.16 -5.34
N LEU A 37 13.82 3.96 -5.27
CA LEU A 37 13.31 2.92 -4.38
C LEU A 37 13.30 3.34 -2.92
N GLY A 38 14.33 4.04 -2.46
CA GLY A 38 14.38 4.48 -1.08
C GLY A 38 13.21 5.37 -0.71
N GLU A 39 12.83 6.29 -1.63
CA GLU A 39 11.70 7.17 -1.39
C GLU A 39 10.39 6.40 -1.42
N VAL A 40 10.27 5.42 -2.33
CA VAL A 40 9.06 4.60 -2.41
C VAL A 40 8.87 3.79 -1.14
N LEU A 41 9.94 3.15 -0.67
CA LEU A 41 9.86 2.34 0.56
C LEU A 41 9.57 3.21 1.78
N ALA A 42 10.02 4.45 1.78
CA ALA A 42 9.74 5.37 2.89
C ALA A 42 8.25 5.73 2.98
N LEU A 43 7.48 5.52 1.93
CA LEU A 43 6.04 5.76 1.95
C LEU A 43 5.29 4.65 2.69
N MET A 44 5.93 3.52 2.94
CA MET A 44 5.27 2.32 3.42
C MET A 44 5.66 2.02 4.87
N PRO A 45 4.71 1.55 5.70
CA PRO A 45 5.02 1.20 7.10
C PRO A 45 5.59 -0.20 7.17
N LEU A 46 6.77 -0.39 6.60
CA LEU A 46 7.41 -1.71 6.56
C LEU A 46 8.06 -2.06 7.89
N PRO A 47 7.99 -3.30 8.29
CA PRO A 47 7.29 -4.41 7.65
C PRO A 47 5.79 -4.30 7.83
N THR A 48 5.02 -4.75 6.81
CA THR A 48 3.58 -4.73 6.91
C THR A 48 3.07 -6.05 7.48
N ASN A 49 2.00 -5.95 8.27
CA ASN A 49 1.32 -7.14 8.79
C ASN A 49 0.25 -7.62 7.82
N GLU A 50 -0.41 -6.68 7.19
CA GLU A 50 -1.49 -7.00 6.26
C GLU A 50 -1.61 -5.86 5.25
N SER A 51 -1.80 -6.21 3.98
CA SER A 51 -1.99 -5.23 2.92
C SER A 51 -3.19 -5.64 2.09
N THR A 52 -4.04 -4.66 1.76
CA THR A 52 -5.32 -4.93 1.11
C THR A 52 -5.53 -3.96 -0.03
N VAL A 53 -6.02 -4.47 -1.16
CA VAL A 53 -6.48 -3.62 -2.27
C VAL A 53 -7.86 -3.08 -1.89
N VAL A 54 -7.97 -1.76 -1.75
CA VAL A 54 -9.19 -1.11 -1.32
C VAL A 54 -10.08 -0.79 -2.52
N SER A 55 -9.49 -0.25 -3.58
CA SER A 55 -10.26 0.12 -4.76
C SER A 55 -9.40 0.04 -6.00
N VAL A 56 -10.04 -0.18 -7.13
CA VAL A 56 -9.41 -0.22 -8.45
C VAL A 56 -10.28 0.60 -9.39
N GLU A 57 -9.69 1.62 -10.01
CA GLU A 57 -10.41 2.46 -10.96
C GLU A 57 -9.57 2.63 -12.22
N SER A 58 -10.22 2.53 -13.39
CA SER A 58 -9.55 2.85 -14.63
C SER A 58 -9.50 4.36 -14.79
N GLY A 59 -8.39 4.87 -15.35
CA GLY A 59 -8.25 6.29 -15.59
C GLY A 59 -7.17 6.54 -16.62
N GLY A 60 -7.51 7.26 -17.67
CA GLY A 60 -6.57 7.50 -18.75
C GLY A 60 -6.14 6.18 -19.37
N SER A 61 -4.84 5.99 -19.51
CA SER A 61 -4.30 4.79 -20.13
C SER A 61 -3.87 3.75 -19.09
N GLY A 62 -4.32 3.90 -17.85
CA GLY A 62 -3.92 2.97 -16.80
C GLY A 62 -4.98 2.82 -15.72
N TYR A 63 -4.55 2.39 -14.55
CA TYR A 63 -5.43 2.13 -13.42
C TYR A 63 -4.89 2.80 -12.17
N ASN A 64 -5.79 3.34 -11.36
CA ASN A 64 -5.46 3.86 -10.03
C ASN A 64 -5.96 2.85 -9.01
N ILE A 65 -5.06 2.40 -8.15
CA ILE A 65 -5.39 1.41 -7.15
C ILE A 65 -5.00 1.97 -5.78
N VAL A 66 -5.96 1.96 -4.86
CA VAL A 66 -5.70 2.34 -3.47
C VAL A 66 -5.42 1.08 -2.69
N ILE A 67 -4.33 1.08 -1.96
CA ILE A 67 -3.88 -0.05 -1.15
C ILE A 67 -3.78 0.42 0.29
N ARG A 68 -4.34 -0.37 1.21
CA ARG A 68 -4.18 -0.12 2.65
C ARG A 68 -3.08 -1.00 3.18
N LEU A 69 -2.14 -0.40 3.87
CA LEU A 69 -0.99 -1.09 4.44
C LEU A 69 -1.03 -0.95 5.95
N LEU A 70 -1.05 -2.07 6.66
CA LEU A 70 -1.04 -2.08 8.12
C LEU A 70 0.34 -2.50 8.61
N GLY A 71 1.09 -1.56 9.14
CA GLY A 71 2.35 -1.83 9.81
C GLY A 71 2.13 -2.11 11.28
N GLU A 72 3.19 -2.19 12.06
CA GLU A 72 3.07 -2.45 13.49
C GLU A 72 2.42 -1.28 14.23
N THR A 73 2.78 -0.06 13.86
CA THR A 73 2.33 1.13 14.57
C THR A 73 1.58 2.11 13.67
N GLU A 74 1.51 1.86 12.38
CA GLU A 74 0.93 2.80 11.44
C GLU A 74 0.02 2.11 10.46
N GLU A 75 -0.99 2.85 10.01
CA GLU A 75 -1.86 2.45 8.92
C GLU A 75 -1.71 3.51 7.83
N VAL A 76 -1.41 3.07 6.62
CA VAL A 76 -1.17 3.97 5.49
C VAL A 76 -2.07 3.56 4.34
N GLU A 77 -2.70 4.53 3.69
CA GLU A 77 -3.33 4.27 2.40
C GLU A 77 -2.48 4.91 1.33
N LEU A 78 -2.10 4.09 0.36
CA LEU A 78 -1.31 4.51 -0.78
C LEU A 78 -2.18 4.56 -2.01
N GLN A 79 -2.04 5.62 -2.78
CA GLN A 79 -2.56 5.64 -4.13
C GLN A 79 -1.46 5.19 -5.05
N THR A 80 -1.73 4.15 -5.84
CA THR A 80 -0.77 3.61 -6.78
C THR A 80 -1.34 3.73 -8.19
N ARG A 81 -0.45 3.93 -9.15
CA ARG A 81 -0.85 3.99 -10.56
C ARG A 81 -0.15 2.87 -11.31
N TRP A 82 -0.94 2.15 -12.08
CA TRP A 82 -0.45 0.99 -12.83
C TRP A 82 -0.72 1.19 -14.31
N LYS A 83 0.27 0.86 -15.13
CA LYS A 83 0.14 0.91 -16.58
C LYS A 83 0.70 -0.34 -17.20
N ASP A 84 0.20 -0.62 -18.40
CA ASP A 84 0.73 -1.73 -19.20
C ASP A 84 2.13 -1.36 -19.68
N ARG A 85 3.09 -2.18 -19.34
CA ARG A 85 4.46 -2.10 -19.85
C ARG A 85 4.83 -3.49 -20.35
N ASP A 86 4.99 -3.61 -21.66
CA ASP A 86 5.36 -4.88 -22.31
C ASP A 86 4.35 -5.98 -21.98
N GLY A 87 3.08 -5.62 -21.92
CA GLY A 87 2.01 -6.59 -21.72
C GLY A 87 1.72 -6.94 -20.27
N GLU A 88 2.39 -6.27 -19.31
CA GLU A 88 2.18 -6.56 -17.89
C GLU A 88 1.83 -5.28 -17.13
N PRO A 89 0.85 -5.36 -16.20
CA PRO A 89 0.58 -4.21 -15.33
C PRO A 89 1.80 -3.91 -14.47
N THR A 90 2.25 -2.67 -14.52
CA THR A 90 3.48 -2.24 -13.85
C THR A 90 3.17 -1.03 -12.99
N LEU A 91 3.67 -1.04 -11.77
CA LEU A 91 3.51 0.07 -10.84
C LEU A 91 4.44 1.21 -11.26
N ILE A 92 3.85 2.36 -11.56
CA ILE A 92 4.63 3.51 -12.07
C ILE A 92 4.66 4.70 -11.12
N GLU A 93 3.70 4.77 -10.19
CA GLU A 93 3.65 5.86 -9.21
C GLU A 93 3.04 5.36 -7.92
N ALA A 94 3.50 5.92 -6.80
CA ALA A 94 2.93 5.67 -5.49
C ALA A 94 2.99 6.94 -4.68
N SER A 95 1.91 7.26 -3.95
CA SER A 95 1.88 8.44 -3.09
C SER A 95 0.93 8.16 -1.93
N HIS A 96 1.14 8.90 -0.83
CA HIS A 96 0.27 8.78 0.34
C HIS A 96 -1.10 9.38 0.06
N LEU A 97 -2.16 8.68 0.44
CA LEU A 97 -3.48 9.26 0.57
C LEU A 97 -3.74 9.60 2.03
N SER A 98 -3.33 8.72 2.94
CA SER A 98 -3.50 8.97 4.36
C SER A 98 -2.45 8.18 5.12
N ARG A 99 -2.18 8.64 6.34
CA ARG A 99 -1.25 7.99 7.25
C ARG A 99 -1.72 8.25 8.66
N ALA A 100 -1.88 7.19 9.45
CA ALA A 100 -2.37 7.31 10.80
C ALA A 100 -1.69 6.29 11.69
N GLU A 101 -1.58 6.61 12.98
CA GLU A 101 -1.13 5.63 13.96
C GLU A 101 -2.21 4.58 14.13
N ARG A 102 -1.80 3.32 14.20
CA ARG A 102 -2.73 2.25 14.51
C ARG A 102 -3.08 2.34 15.98
N ALA A 103 -4.38 2.32 16.21
CA ALA A 103 -4.83 2.11 17.55
C ALA A 103 -4.51 0.67 17.86
N ALA A 104 -3.63 0.42 18.46
CA ALA A 104 -3.28 -0.85 18.43
C ALA A 104 -3.69 -1.74 19.17
N ALA A 105 -3.56 -1.83 18.86
CA ALA A 105 -3.51 -2.75 19.38
C ALA A 105 -3.77 -3.02 20.73
N GLU A 106 -4.02 -2.34 20.83
CA GLU A 106 -4.27 -2.43 21.80
C GLU A 106 -5.09 -2.72 22.28
N PRO A 107 -5.17 -2.71 22.80
CA PRO A 107 -5.85 -2.95 23.09
C PRO A 107 -6.61 -2.53 23.57
N THR A 108 -6.41 -2.09 23.67
CA THR A 108 -6.94 -1.66 24.04
C THR A 108 -7.46 -1.18 24.43
N SER A 109 -7.40 -0.67 24.49
CA SER A 109 -7.79 -0.01 24.80
C SER A 109 -8.16 0.49 25.20
N GLU A 110 -8.11 1.01 25.37
CA GLU A 110 -8.52 1.69 25.64
C GLU A 110 -8.76 2.18 25.65
N GLY A 111 -8.52 2.53 25.76
CA GLY A 111 -8.88 3.21 25.62
C GLY A 111 -8.93 3.72 25.45
N GLY A 112 -8.79 3.93 25.81
CA GLY A 112 -9.07 4.56 25.55
C GLY A 112 -9.01 5.00 25.23
N GLU A 113 -8.87 5.15 25.18
CA GLU A 113 -9.07 5.68 24.85
C GLU A 113 -9.24 6.08 24.37
N GLY A 114 -8.90 6.32 24.72
CA GLY A 114 -9.22 6.82 24.26
C GLY A 114 -9.28 7.28 24.00
N GLU A 115 -9.23 7.59 24.02
CA GLU A 115 -9.61 8.13 23.81
C GLU A 115 -9.69 8.65 23.58
N PRO A 116 -9.37 8.74 23.85
CA PRO A 116 -9.64 9.30 23.71
C PRO A 116 -9.83 9.71 23.66
N THR A 117 -9.43 10.06 23.81
CA THR A 117 -9.83 10.41 23.92
C THR A 117 -10.15 10.69 24.16
N GLY A 118 -9.80 10.91 24.54
CA GLY A 118 -10.15 11.14 24.73
C GLY A 118 -10.42 11.12 25.23
N ALA A 119 -10.26 11.24 25.58
CA ALA A 119 -10.56 11.11 26.01
C ALA A 119 -10.88 10.91 26.46
N ASP A 120 -10.51 11.09 26.75
CA ASP A 120 -10.71 10.78 27.11
C ASP A 120 -10.84 10.63 27.06
N GLY A 121 -10.45 10.83 27.39
CA GLY A 121 -10.37 10.59 27.14
C GLY A 121 -10.58 10.47 27.11
#